data_b9013bfaa315abfd47a91be29cb99dfd
#
_entry.id   b9013bfaa315abfd47a91be29cb99dfd
#
_cell.length_a   1.000
_cell.length_b   1.000
_cell.length_c   1.000
_cell.angle_alpha   90.00
_cell.angle_beta   90.00
_cell.angle_gamma   90.00
#
_symmetry.space_group_name_H-M   'P 1'
#
loop_
_entity.id
_entity.type
_entity.pdbx_description
1 polymer ?
#
loop_
_entity_poly.entity_id
_entity_poly.type
_entity_poly.pdbx_seq_one_letter_code
_entity_poly.pdbx_strand_id
1 'polypeptide(L)'
;MRRSLIALLVFAVLAVTALAYRHQTSTNGGSTTSTSAPATTTTVSPDIAPLTGLADPSGQAAHRPALTVKIENTPEAMPQWGLDQADVVYEEIVNGGITRLAAIFNSHAPAKIGPVRSVRPTDEQIVFPLGGIFAFSGGAPYALAAIAKAPVTLVQESNAGAAMFRDPNRLAPHNLYAVGPSLFTFKGAPVPPKPLFTYRAPSTSVHGPAVASFTVPFPSIYAVTWTWDAKTASWDRTLFGQPVITGTGVRVSPVNVLVMWVDYVNGVGTFTSYANLLGSGPVTLFSAGKEVQGTWSRGPSLSDPIVYKSVSGKPLALTPGQTWVELLNTGAVLSVQH
;
A
#
# COMPACT_ATOMS: atom_id res chain seq x y z
N MET A 1 -16.74 -41.30 -53.55
CA MET A 1 -16.80 -42.77 -53.38
C MET A 1 -16.71 -43.06 -51.88
N ARG A 2 -17.78 -43.71 -51.40
CA ARG A 2 -17.90 -44.70 -50.29
C ARG A 2 -17.34 -44.28 -48.91
N ARG A 3 -18.17 -44.07 -47.96
CA ARG A 3 -19.09 -44.85 -47.07
C ARG A 3 -18.46 -44.93 -45.70
N SER A 4 -19.05 -44.28 -44.70
CA SER A 4 -20.00 -44.76 -43.69
C SER A 4 -19.51 -45.93 -42.85
N LEU A 5 -19.46 -45.75 -41.56
CA LEU A 5 -20.25 -46.64 -40.64
C LEU A 5 -20.26 -46.11 -39.20
N ILE A 6 -21.46 -46.04 -38.72
CA ILE A 6 -22.02 -45.79 -37.39
C ILE A 6 -21.81 -47.05 -36.55
N ALA A 7 -21.54 -46.93 -35.25
CA ALA A 7 -21.92 -47.96 -34.30
C ALA A 7 -22.31 -47.31 -32.95
N LEU A 8 -23.58 -47.41 -32.68
CA LEU A 8 -24.34 -47.22 -31.43
C LEU A 8 -24.32 -48.56 -30.66
N LEU A 9 -24.27 -48.50 -29.32
CA LEU A 9 -24.78 -49.53 -28.40
C LEU A 9 -24.76 -48.97 -26.99
N VAL A 10 -25.81 -48.51 -26.38
CA VAL A 10 -27.03 -49.11 -25.78
C VAL A 10 -26.77 -49.87 -24.48
N PHE A 11 -27.26 -49.27 -23.39
CA PHE A 11 -27.85 -49.76 -22.13
C PHE A 11 -27.46 -51.11 -21.50
N ALA A 12 -27.25 -51.04 -20.17
CA ALA A 12 -27.84 -52.00 -19.24
C ALA A 12 -28.00 -51.41 -17.82
N VAL A 13 -29.24 -51.27 -17.42
CA VAL A 13 -29.76 -51.06 -16.05
C VAL A 13 -29.84 -52.46 -15.40
N LEU A 14 -29.39 -52.61 -14.16
CA LEU A 14 -29.82 -53.72 -13.30
C LEU A 14 -30.09 -53.20 -11.89
N ALA A 15 -31.37 -53.18 -11.58
CA ALA A 15 -31.90 -53.11 -10.23
C ALA A 15 -31.84 -54.50 -9.58
N VAL A 16 -31.45 -54.60 -8.31
CA VAL A 16 -31.72 -55.76 -7.48
C VAL A 16 -32.38 -55.31 -6.19
N THR A 17 -33.63 -55.74 -6.05
CA THR A 17 -34.52 -55.60 -4.91
C THR A 17 -34.31 -56.69 -3.86
N ALA A 18 -34.56 -56.34 -2.61
CA ALA A 18 -35.21 -57.05 -1.52
C ALA A 18 -34.43 -58.14 -0.76
N LEU A 19 -34.44 -58.17 0.52
CA LEU A 19 -35.54 -58.74 1.29
C LEU A 19 -35.37 -58.45 2.79
N ALA A 20 -36.48 -58.14 3.40
CA ALA A 20 -36.63 -57.92 4.85
C ALA A 20 -36.41 -59.18 5.66
N TYR A 21 -35.81 -59.05 6.82
CA TYR A 21 -35.98 -59.97 7.93
C TYR A 21 -36.37 -59.21 9.19
N ARG A 22 -37.60 -59.41 9.63
CA ARG A 22 -38.14 -58.99 10.91
C ARG A 22 -37.59 -59.86 12.02
N HIS A 23 -37.07 -59.28 13.03
CA HIS A 23 -37.16 -59.83 14.39
C HIS A 23 -37.58 -58.73 15.34
N GLN A 24 -38.74 -58.94 15.91
CA GLN A 24 -39.35 -58.16 16.99
C GLN A 24 -38.82 -58.71 18.31
N THR A 25 -38.26 -57.92 19.15
CA THR A 25 -38.35 -58.06 20.59
C THR A 25 -38.49 -56.69 21.22
N SER A 26 -39.59 -56.58 21.93
CA SER A 26 -40.05 -55.50 22.78
C SER A 26 -39.11 -55.36 23.99
N THR A 27 -38.80 -54.12 24.42
CA THR A 27 -39.21 -53.52 25.68
C THR A 27 -38.45 -52.27 26.03
N ASN A 28 -39.14 -51.35 26.59
CA ASN A 28 -38.78 -50.26 27.49
C ASN A 28 -38.33 -48.93 26.89
N GLY A 29 -39.24 -47.96 27.16
CA GLY A 29 -39.11 -46.55 26.91
C GLY A 29 -37.96 -45.87 27.64
N GLY A 30 -37.38 -44.97 26.94
CA GLY A 30 -36.50 -43.93 27.44
C GLY A 30 -36.54 -42.83 26.42
N SER A 31 -37.33 -41.80 26.68
CA SER A 31 -37.36 -40.57 25.90
C SER A 31 -36.03 -39.84 26.08
N THR A 32 -35.09 -40.03 25.19
CA THR A 32 -33.89 -39.20 25.12
C THR A 32 -34.17 -38.05 24.18
N THR A 33 -34.48 -36.90 24.78
CA THR A 33 -34.44 -35.60 24.11
C THR A 33 -33.01 -35.37 23.64
N SER A 34 -32.74 -35.55 22.36
CA SER A 34 -31.47 -35.15 21.74
C SER A 34 -31.42 -33.63 21.68
N THR A 35 -30.83 -33.02 22.68
CA THR A 35 -30.45 -31.62 22.67
C THR A 35 -29.29 -31.50 21.70
N SER A 36 -29.54 -31.07 20.46
CA SER A 36 -28.46 -30.68 19.55
C SER A 36 -27.76 -29.48 20.16
N ALA A 37 -26.51 -29.65 20.55
CA ALA A 37 -25.64 -28.55 20.95
C ALA A 37 -25.59 -27.52 19.80
N PRO A 38 -25.68 -26.21 20.08
CA PRO A 38 -25.54 -25.20 19.05
C PRO A 38 -24.16 -25.37 18.42
N ALA A 39 -24.13 -25.44 17.08
CA ALA A 39 -22.88 -25.45 16.33
C ALA A 39 -22.12 -24.16 16.69
N THR A 40 -21.01 -24.30 17.40
CA THR A 40 -20.11 -23.19 17.70
C THR A 40 -19.49 -22.78 16.36
N THR A 41 -20.04 -21.75 15.74
CA THR A 41 -19.43 -21.11 14.59
C THR A 41 -18.14 -20.46 15.09
N THR A 42 -17.02 -21.11 14.89
CA THR A 42 -15.70 -20.52 15.15
C THR A 42 -15.54 -19.40 14.13
N THR A 43 -15.81 -18.16 14.53
CA THR A 43 -15.47 -16.98 13.73
C THR A 43 -13.94 -16.89 13.72
N VAL A 44 -13.34 -17.34 12.62
CA VAL A 44 -11.93 -17.08 12.35
C VAL A 44 -11.80 -15.57 12.22
N SER A 45 -10.94 -14.96 13.05
CA SER A 45 -10.62 -13.54 12.93
C SER A 45 -10.04 -13.31 11.52
N PRO A 46 -10.53 -12.33 10.76
CA PRO A 46 -10.00 -12.09 9.42
C PRO A 46 -8.51 -11.71 9.52
N ASP A 47 -7.72 -12.12 8.55
CA ASP A 47 -6.35 -11.67 8.41
C ASP A 47 -6.31 -10.13 8.35
N ILE A 48 -5.23 -9.54 8.82
CA ILE A 48 -5.02 -8.10 8.85
C ILE A 48 -3.99 -7.75 7.78
N ALA A 49 -4.34 -6.82 6.90
CA ALA A 49 -3.42 -6.29 5.89
C ALA A 49 -2.27 -5.54 6.59
N PRO A 50 -1.02 -5.97 6.42
CA PRO A 50 0.11 -5.49 7.22
C PRO A 50 0.42 -4.00 7.03
N LEU A 51 0.13 -3.43 5.85
CA LEU A 51 0.46 -2.05 5.53
C LEU A 51 -0.68 -1.05 5.80
N THR A 52 -1.89 -1.53 6.10
CA THR A 52 -3.04 -0.67 6.40
C THR A 52 -3.66 -0.93 7.76
N GLY A 53 -3.41 -2.08 8.39
CA GLY A 53 -4.08 -2.49 9.62
C GLY A 53 -5.57 -2.78 9.45
N LEU A 54 -6.08 -2.80 8.22
CA LEU A 54 -7.47 -3.15 7.89
C LEU A 54 -7.64 -4.68 7.83
N ALA A 55 -8.87 -5.13 8.09
CA ALA A 55 -9.22 -6.53 7.86
C ALA A 55 -9.02 -6.90 6.38
N ASP A 56 -8.42 -8.06 6.13
CA ASP A 56 -8.24 -8.65 4.79
C ASP A 56 -9.00 -9.98 4.71
N PRO A 57 -10.32 -9.95 4.46
CA PRO A 57 -11.12 -11.17 4.38
C PRO A 57 -10.69 -12.11 3.25
N SER A 58 -9.98 -11.58 2.25
CA SER A 58 -9.44 -12.37 1.14
C SER A 58 -8.15 -13.09 1.50
N GLY A 59 -7.44 -12.66 2.55
CA GLY A 59 -6.12 -13.10 2.93
C GLY A 59 -5.02 -12.75 1.93
N GLN A 60 -5.33 -12.00 0.88
CA GLN A 60 -4.36 -11.72 -0.19
C GLN A 60 -3.16 -10.90 0.28
N ALA A 61 -3.39 -9.87 1.11
CA ALA A 61 -2.32 -9.02 1.60
C ALA A 61 -1.35 -9.79 2.53
N ALA A 62 -1.86 -10.76 3.27
CA ALA A 62 -1.06 -11.61 4.15
C ALA A 62 -0.18 -12.63 3.40
N HIS A 63 -0.42 -12.84 2.09
CA HIS A 63 0.23 -13.90 1.30
C HIS A 63 0.98 -13.40 0.07
N ARG A 64 1.03 -12.09 -0.19
CA ARG A 64 1.76 -11.53 -1.34
C ARG A 64 2.81 -10.51 -0.91
N PRO A 65 3.87 -10.31 -1.71
CA PRO A 65 4.90 -9.32 -1.42
C PRO A 65 4.33 -7.88 -1.48
N ALA A 66 5.08 -6.93 -0.95
CA ALA A 66 4.85 -5.53 -1.28
C ALA A 66 5.26 -5.24 -2.72
N LEU A 67 4.51 -4.39 -3.40
CA LEU A 67 4.84 -3.80 -4.70
C LEU A 67 5.04 -2.31 -4.51
N THR A 68 6.25 -1.81 -4.67
CA THR A 68 6.53 -0.37 -4.69
C THR A 68 6.65 0.10 -6.13
N VAL A 69 5.98 1.19 -6.48
CA VAL A 69 6.06 1.81 -7.81
C VAL A 69 6.50 3.25 -7.67
N LYS A 70 7.55 3.64 -8.40
CA LYS A 70 8.00 5.04 -8.44
C LYS A 70 7.13 5.85 -9.37
N ILE A 71 6.43 6.86 -8.83
CA ILE A 71 5.44 7.65 -9.56
C ILE A 71 5.88 9.11 -9.66
N GLU A 72 5.63 9.71 -10.81
CA GLU A 72 5.86 11.12 -11.09
C GLU A 72 4.87 12.02 -10.34
N ASN A 73 5.33 13.21 -9.94
CA ASN A 73 4.50 14.20 -9.25
C ASN A 73 4.65 15.61 -9.85
N THR A 74 4.83 15.73 -11.16
CA THR A 74 4.85 17.02 -11.87
C THR A 74 3.45 17.38 -12.40
N PRO A 75 3.19 18.64 -12.76
CA PRO A 75 1.90 19.02 -13.38
C PRO A 75 1.56 18.18 -14.62
N GLU A 76 2.56 17.83 -15.43
CA GLU A 76 2.41 17.02 -16.65
C GLU A 76 2.02 15.56 -16.34
N ALA A 77 2.24 15.11 -15.11
CA ALA A 77 1.85 13.77 -14.67
C ALA A 77 0.35 13.64 -14.37
N MET A 78 -0.33 14.77 -14.16
CA MET A 78 -1.74 14.75 -13.75
C MET A 78 -2.68 14.36 -14.90
N PRO A 79 -3.77 13.61 -14.64
CA PRO A 79 -4.01 12.88 -13.42
C PRO A 79 -3.11 11.64 -13.28
N GLN A 80 -2.69 11.34 -12.06
CA GLN A 80 -1.99 10.10 -11.72
C GLN A 80 -2.99 8.94 -11.59
N TRP A 81 -2.49 7.70 -11.66
CA TRP A 81 -3.30 6.49 -11.56
C TRP A 81 -2.82 5.60 -10.43
N GLY A 82 -3.75 5.00 -9.69
CA GLY A 82 -3.50 3.99 -8.67
C GLY A 82 -3.21 4.54 -7.27
N LEU A 83 -3.00 5.85 -7.08
CA LEU A 83 -2.69 6.43 -5.77
C LEU A 83 -3.83 6.27 -4.76
N ASP A 84 -5.07 6.22 -5.23
CA ASP A 84 -6.27 5.96 -4.43
C ASP A 84 -6.33 4.53 -3.87
N GLN A 85 -5.54 3.61 -4.43
CA GLN A 85 -5.49 2.20 -4.02
C GLN A 85 -4.14 1.81 -3.39
N ALA A 86 -3.22 2.73 -3.24
CA ALA A 86 -1.96 2.46 -2.53
C ALA A 86 -2.21 2.28 -1.03
N ASP A 87 -1.48 1.39 -0.38
CA ASP A 87 -1.53 1.22 1.07
C ASP A 87 -0.74 2.30 1.78
N VAL A 88 0.45 2.60 1.27
CA VAL A 88 1.35 3.64 1.76
C VAL A 88 1.94 4.42 0.59
N VAL A 89 2.04 5.73 0.71
CA VAL A 89 2.74 6.58 -0.27
C VAL A 89 3.76 7.43 0.44
N TYR A 90 5.03 7.36 0.02
CA TYR A 90 6.06 8.28 0.43
C TYR A 90 6.21 9.39 -0.62
N GLU A 91 6.27 10.64 -0.17
CA GLU A 91 6.61 11.78 -1.00
C GLU A 91 7.98 12.34 -0.58
N GLU A 92 8.89 12.47 -1.54
CA GLU A 92 10.26 12.95 -1.33
C GLU A 92 10.62 14.10 -2.26
N ILE A 93 11.50 15.00 -1.82
CA ILE A 93 12.12 16.00 -2.68
C ILE A 93 13.24 15.33 -3.49
N VAL A 94 13.24 15.56 -4.80
CA VAL A 94 14.27 15.07 -5.71
C VAL A 94 14.99 16.23 -6.39
N ASN A 95 15.88 15.94 -7.34
CA ASN A 95 16.61 16.95 -8.09
C ASN A 95 15.70 18.04 -8.69
N GLY A 96 16.14 19.29 -8.64
CA GLY A 96 15.37 20.44 -9.10
C GLY A 96 14.32 20.94 -8.11
N GLY A 97 14.26 20.39 -6.89
CA GLY A 97 13.26 20.76 -5.87
C GLY A 97 11.84 20.27 -6.18
N ILE A 98 11.69 19.39 -7.20
CA ILE A 98 10.41 18.71 -7.47
C ILE A 98 10.21 17.57 -6.49
N THR A 99 8.97 17.07 -6.38
CA THR A 99 8.71 15.89 -5.57
C THR A 99 8.44 14.66 -6.43
N ARG A 100 8.64 13.47 -5.87
CA ARG A 100 8.27 12.16 -6.42
C ARG A 100 7.64 11.29 -5.37
N LEU A 101 6.85 10.33 -5.85
CA LEU A 101 6.12 9.41 -4.99
C LEU A 101 6.69 8.00 -5.11
N ALA A 102 6.81 7.31 -3.97
CA ALA A 102 6.98 5.87 -3.91
C ALA A 102 5.67 5.29 -3.36
N ALA A 103 4.82 4.80 -4.26
CA ALA A 103 3.53 4.22 -3.91
C ALA A 103 3.66 2.72 -3.67
N ILE A 104 3.20 2.25 -2.52
CA ILE A 104 3.35 0.87 -2.05
C ILE A 104 1.98 0.22 -2.02
N PHE A 105 1.88 -0.94 -2.66
CA PHE A 105 0.68 -1.75 -2.79
C PHE A 105 0.92 -3.13 -2.17
N ASN A 106 -0.02 -3.61 -1.41
CA ASN A 106 -0.07 -4.96 -0.89
C ASN A 106 -1.53 -5.44 -0.80
N SER A 107 -2.48 -4.60 -0.33
CA SER A 107 -3.90 -4.96 -0.28
C SER A 107 -4.57 -4.94 -1.67
N HIS A 108 -4.11 -4.09 -2.58
CA HIS A 108 -4.70 -3.90 -3.90
C HIS A 108 -3.69 -4.12 -5.03
N ALA A 109 -4.20 -4.37 -6.23
CA ALA A 109 -3.42 -4.51 -7.45
C ALA A 109 -4.08 -3.68 -8.58
N PRO A 110 -3.88 -2.35 -8.62
CA PRO A 110 -4.51 -1.50 -9.61
C PRO A 110 -4.14 -1.91 -11.04
N ALA A 111 -5.11 -1.88 -11.95
CA ALA A 111 -4.88 -2.21 -13.36
C ALA A 111 -3.97 -1.20 -14.07
N LYS A 112 -3.91 0.04 -13.58
CA LYS A 112 -3.04 1.11 -14.12
C LYS A 112 -2.43 1.89 -12.97
N ILE A 113 -1.10 2.02 -12.95
CA ILE A 113 -0.33 2.74 -11.93
C ILE A 113 0.66 3.67 -12.63
N GLY A 114 0.73 4.93 -12.23
CA GLY A 114 1.72 5.87 -12.77
C GLY A 114 1.22 7.29 -13.00
N PRO A 115 1.96 8.11 -13.79
CA PRO A 115 3.10 7.75 -14.63
C PRO A 115 4.33 7.27 -13.85
N VAL A 116 4.94 6.17 -14.32
CA VAL A 116 6.13 5.58 -13.69
C VAL A 116 7.36 6.41 -14.00
N ARG A 117 8.21 6.62 -12.97
CA ARG A 117 9.42 7.44 -13.08
C ARG A 117 10.67 6.77 -12.53
N SER A 118 11.78 7.49 -12.64
CA SER A 118 13.10 6.99 -12.31
C SER A 118 13.31 6.88 -10.80
N VAL A 119 14.04 5.82 -10.40
CA VAL A 119 14.52 5.59 -9.04
C VAL A 119 15.38 6.75 -8.53
N ARG A 120 15.37 6.93 -7.23
CA ARG A 120 16.21 7.87 -6.48
C ARG A 120 16.92 7.14 -5.33
N PRO A 121 18.03 7.65 -4.78
CA PRO A 121 18.75 6.97 -3.69
C PRO A 121 17.89 6.76 -2.43
N THR A 122 16.94 7.65 -2.14
CA THR A 122 15.97 7.46 -1.02
C THR A 122 15.19 6.16 -1.16
N ASP A 123 14.90 5.72 -2.39
CA ASP A 123 14.09 4.52 -2.62
C ASP A 123 14.73 3.27 -2.03
N GLU A 124 16.07 3.14 -2.04
CA GLU A 124 16.78 2.05 -1.36
C GLU A 124 16.35 1.97 0.11
N GLN A 125 16.30 3.11 0.80
CA GLN A 125 15.97 3.17 2.22
C GLN A 125 14.49 2.90 2.50
N ILE A 126 13.60 3.18 1.55
CA ILE A 126 12.17 2.89 1.64
C ILE A 126 11.90 1.40 1.42
N VAL A 127 12.47 0.81 0.37
CA VAL A 127 12.11 -0.56 -0.03
C VAL A 127 12.90 -1.64 0.72
N PHE A 128 14.06 -1.29 1.31
CA PHE A 128 14.92 -2.27 1.97
C PHE A 128 14.21 -3.06 3.08
N PRO A 129 13.45 -2.43 4.01
CA PRO A 129 12.72 -3.14 5.05
C PRO A 129 11.44 -3.82 4.56
N LEU A 130 10.94 -3.42 3.38
CA LEU A 130 9.72 -3.97 2.78
C LEU A 130 9.97 -5.28 2.04
N GLY A 131 11.13 -5.39 1.39
CA GLY A 131 11.35 -6.46 0.42
C GLY A 131 10.39 -6.34 -0.78
N GLY A 132 10.10 -7.46 -1.43
CA GLY A 132 9.11 -7.57 -2.49
C GLY A 132 9.59 -7.08 -3.86
N ILE A 133 8.79 -6.28 -4.53
CA ILE A 133 9.00 -5.83 -5.92
C ILE A 133 9.12 -4.31 -5.94
N PHE A 134 10.10 -3.79 -6.69
CA PHE A 134 10.22 -2.36 -6.93
C PHE A 134 10.22 -2.06 -8.43
N ALA A 135 9.22 -1.29 -8.87
CA ALA A 135 8.97 -0.96 -10.27
C ALA A 135 9.27 0.54 -10.54
N PHE A 136 10.08 0.81 -11.56
CA PHE A 136 10.51 2.16 -11.93
C PHE A 136 10.94 2.24 -13.40
N SER A 137 11.06 3.44 -13.98
CA SER A 137 11.35 3.59 -15.41
C SER A 137 12.84 3.44 -15.79
N GLY A 138 13.73 3.50 -14.82
CA GLY A 138 15.17 3.58 -14.98
C GLY A 138 15.77 4.54 -13.96
N GLY A 139 16.99 5.04 -14.16
CA GLY A 139 17.61 5.98 -13.24
C GLY A 139 19.03 6.39 -13.62
N ALA A 140 19.57 7.35 -12.91
CA ALA A 140 20.99 7.71 -13.01
C ALA A 140 21.85 6.56 -12.43
N PRO A 141 23.09 6.37 -12.92
CA PRO A 141 23.94 5.25 -12.49
C PRO A 141 24.12 5.13 -10.97
N TYR A 142 24.26 6.24 -10.26
CA TYR A 142 24.42 6.25 -8.80
C TYR A 142 23.14 5.76 -8.08
N ALA A 143 21.95 6.10 -8.59
CA ALA A 143 20.69 5.65 -7.99
C ALA A 143 20.41 4.18 -8.32
N LEU A 144 20.77 3.73 -9.53
CA LEU A 144 20.70 2.31 -9.91
C LEU A 144 21.67 1.47 -9.06
N ALA A 145 22.87 1.97 -8.79
CA ALA A 145 23.84 1.30 -7.93
C ALA A 145 23.39 1.21 -6.47
N ALA A 146 22.67 2.21 -5.97
CA ALA A 146 22.09 2.19 -4.63
C ALA A 146 21.01 1.11 -4.54
N ILE A 147 19.98 1.18 -5.41
CA ILE A 147 18.85 0.28 -5.35
C ILE A 147 19.21 -1.20 -5.63
N ALA A 148 20.29 -1.44 -6.39
CA ALA A 148 20.77 -2.80 -6.65
C ALA A 148 21.20 -3.57 -5.39
N LYS A 149 21.41 -2.90 -4.27
CA LYS A 149 21.75 -3.51 -2.97
C LYS A 149 20.52 -3.92 -2.17
N ALA A 150 19.34 -3.40 -2.51
CA ALA A 150 18.12 -3.72 -1.78
C ALA A 150 17.65 -5.16 -2.07
N PRO A 151 17.10 -5.87 -1.06
CA PRO A 151 16.62 -7.24 -1.21
C PRO A 151 15.24 -7.28 -1.87
N VAL A 152 15.12 -6.69 -3.07
CA VAL A 152 13.88 -6.56 -3.82
C VAL A 152 14.05 -7.02 -5.27
N THR A 153 12.98 -7.50 -5.88
CA THR A 153 12.94 -7.76 -7.32
C THR A 153 12.81 -6.44 -8.07
N LEU A 154 13.84 -6.08 -8.84
CA LEU A 154 13.85 -4.84 -9.62
C LEU A 154 13.16 -5.03 -10.97
N VAL A 155 12.12 -4.24 -11.23
CA VAL A 155 11.39 -4.22 -12.50
C VAL A 155 11.53 -2.84 -13.12
N GLN A 156 12.32 -2.75 -14.19
CA GLN A 156 12.51 -1.53 -14.97
C GLN A 156 11.73 -1.63 -16.28
N GLU A 157 11.46 -0.48 -16.90
CA GLU A 157 10.84 -0.48 -18.23
C GLU A 157 11.53 -1.43 -19.22
N SER A 158 12.86 -1.55 -19.16
CA SER A 158 13.66 -2.39 -20.04
C SER A 158 13.46 -3.90 -19.86
N ASN A 159 12.98 -4.34 -18.68
CA ASN A 159 12.75 -5.76 -18.37
C ASN A 159 11.31 -6.10 -17.97
N ALA A 160 10.42 -5.10 -17.94
CA ALA A 160 9.04 -5.27 -17.48
C ALA A 160 8.16 -6.01 -18.50
N GLY A 161 8.52 -6.04 -19.78
CA GLY A 161 7.65 -6.60 -20.82
C GLY A 161 6.26 -5.96 -20.81
N ALA A 162 5.22 -6.77 -20.87
CA ALA A 162 3.83 -6.31 -20.83
C ALA A 162 3.36 -5.76 -19.46
N ALA A 163 4.16 -5.87 -18.40
CA ALA A 163 3.82 -5.29 -17.10
C ALA A 163 3.99 -3.77 -17.05
N MET A 164 4.64 -3.17 -18.07
CA MET A 164 4.67 -1.74 -18.28
C MET A 164 4.34 -1.40 -19.73
N PHE A 165 3.70 -0.26 -19.94
CA PHE A 165 3.34 0.23 -21.28
C PHE A 165 3.38 1.75 -21.33
N ARG A 166 3.61 2.29 -22.54
CA ARG A 166 3.49 3.72 -22.79
C ARG A 166 2.12 4.04 -23.38
N ASP A 167 1.42 4.97 -22.72
CA ASP A 167 0.14 5.48 -23.21
C ASP A 167 0.39 6.41 -24.43
N PRO A 168 -0.08 6.06 -25.62
CA PRO A 168 0.16 6.85 -26.84
C PRO A 168 -0.56 8.20 -26.83
N ASN A 169 -1.55 8.40 -25.96
CA ASN A 169 -2.29 9.65 -25.83
C ASN A 169 -1.62 10.66 -24.92
N ARG A 170 -0.45 10.36 -24.37
CA ARG A 170 0.33 11.25 -23.51
C ARG A 170 1.75 11.42 -24.03
N LEU A 171 2.31 12.60 -23.80
CA LEU A 171 3.68 12.90 -24.23
C LEU A 171 4.70 12.19 -23.35
N ALA A 172 5.73 11.62 -23.95
CA ALA A 172 6.89 11.17 -23.21
C ALA A 172 7.61 12.38 -22.57
N PRO A 173 8.18 12.21 -21.37
CA PRO A 173 8.36 10.99 -20.59
C PRO A 173 7.23 10.74 -19.58
N HIS A 174 6.09 11.46 -19.67
CA HIS A 174 4.97 11.45 -18.72
C HIS A 174 3.90 10.39 -19.03
N ASN A 175 4.26 9.33 -19.76
CA ASN A 175 3.32 8.39 -20.37
C ASN A 175 3.60 6.91 -20.08
N LEU A 176 4.56 6.59 -19.21
CA LEU A 176 4.82 5.20 -18.82
C LEU A 176 3.92 4.79 -17.67
N TYR A 177 3.23 3.67 -17.81
CA TYR A 177 2.36 3.10 -16.79
C TYR A 177 2.68 1.66 -16.49
N ALA A 178 2.38 1.21 -15.29
CA ALA A 178 2.52 -0.17 -14.86
C ALA A 178 1.16 -0.83 -14.66
N VAL A 179 1.13 -2.16 -14.80
CA VAL A 179 -0.03 -3.02 -14.59
C VAL A 179 0.19 -3.83 -13.31
N GLY A 180 -0.51 -3.48 -12.24
CA GLY A 180 -0.31 -4.06 -10.90
C GLY A 180 -0.42 -5.58 -10.89
N PRO A 181 -1.49 -6.21 -11.42
CA PRO A 181 -1.58 -7.67 -11.50
C PRO A 181 -0.39 -8.33 -12.20
N SER A 182 0.10 -7.74 -13.30
CA SER A 182 1.26 -8.28 -14.02
C SER A 182 2.56 -8.11 -13.25
N LEU A 183 2.74 -7.00 -12.51
CA LEU A 183 3.91 -6.81 -11.66
C LEU A 183 3.98 -7.82 -10.53
N PHE A 184 2.86 -8.19 -9.92
CA PHE A 184 2.83 -9.22 -8.87
C PHE A 184 3.20 -10.62 -9.37
N THR A 185 3.28 -10.86 -10.67
CA THR A 185 3.78 -12.13 -11.24
C THR A 185 5.31 -12.18 -11.33
N PHE A 186 6.01 -11.06 -11.17
CA PHE A 186 7.47 -11.05 -11.12
C PHE A 186 7.94 -11.77 -9.84
N LYS A 187 8.71 -12.82 -10.04
CA LYS A 187 9.14 -13.74 -8.97
C LYS A 187 10.06 -13.02 -7.98
N GLY A 188 9.55 -12.69 -6.83
CA GLY A 188 10.28 -12.57 -5.58
C GLY A 188 9.75 -13.64 -4.62
N ALA A 189 10.44 -13.92 -3.53
CA ALA A 189 9.87 -14.76 -2.49
C ALA A 189 8.50 -14.14 -2.08
N PRO A 190 7.41 -14.92 -2.05
CA PRO A 190 6.08 -14.41 -1.66
C PRO A 190 6.04 -14.22 -0.14
N VAL A 191 6.89 -13.31 0.33
CA VAL A 191 6.95 -12.95 1.75
C VAL A 191 6.16 -11.66 1.89
N PRO A 192 5.08 -11.64 2.67
CA PRO A 192 4.34 -10.43 2.94
C PRO A 192 5.24 -9.42 3.68
N PRO A 193 5.03 -8.12 3.47
CA PRO A 193 5.79 -7.10 4.19
C PRO A 193 5.46 -7.17 5.69
N LYS A 194 6.44 -6.82 6.52
CA LYS A 194 6.16 -6.54 7.93
C LYS A 194 5.37 -5.24 8.05
N PRO A 195 4.51 -5.08 9.07
CA PRO A 195 3.85 -3.80 9.33
C PRO A 195 4.88 -2.66 9.46
N LEU A 196 4.64 -1.57 8.74
CA LEU A 196 5.47 -0.35 8.84
C LEU A 196 5.05 0.52 10.02
N PHE A 197 3.82 0.37 10.48
CA PHE A 197 3.22 1.19 11.53
C PHE A 197 2.55 0.32 12.60
N THR A 198 2.40 0.90 13.78
CA THR A 198 1.47 0.38 14.80
C THR A 198 0.09 0.96 14.51
N TYR A 199 -0.94 0.13 14.51
CA TYR A 199 -2.31 0.57 14.32
C TYR A 199 -3.09 0.54 15.64
N ARG A 200 -3.92 1.57 15.88
CA ARG A 200 -4.80 1.62 17.04
C ARG A 200 -6.01 0.71 16.86
N ALA A 201 -6.54 0.22 17.95
CA ALA A 201 -7.81 -0.47 17.93
C ALA A 201 -8.94 0.50 17.54
N PRO A 202 -9.99 0.05 16.82
CA PRO A 202 -11.10 0.91 16.38
C PRO A 202 -11.78 1.69 17.53
N SER A 203 -11.80 1.14 18.72
CA SER A 203 -12.36 1.78 19.92
C SER A 203 -11.48 2.86 20.56
N THR A 204 -10.23 3.01 20.08
CA THR A 204 -9.28 3.96 20.67
C THR A 204 -9.34 5.29 19.92
N SER A 205 -9.58 6.38 20.64
CA SER A 205 -9.60 7.73 20.07
C SER A 205 -8.18 8.27 19.86
N VAL A 206 -8.03 9.12 18.84
CA VAL A 206 -6.83 9.95 18.67
C VAL A 206 -6.95 11.18 19.55
N HIS A 207 -5.93 11.46 20.36
CA HIS A 207 -5.88 12.61 21.24
C HIS A 207 -4.86 13.62 20.72
N GLY A 208 -5.26 14.88 20.63
CA GLY A 208 -4.46 16.01 20.16
C GLY A 208 -5.34 17.18 19.77
N PRO A 209 -4.74 18.33 19.44
CA PRO A 209 -5.46 19.47 18.88
C PRO A 209 -6.23 19.06 17.62
N ALA A 210 -7.42 19.66 17.45
CA ALA A 210 -8.18 19.51 16.20
C ALA A 210 -7.50 20.32 15.11
N VAL A 211 -7.45 19.80 13.89
CA VAL A 211 -6.83 20.43 12.72
C VAL A 211 -7.81 20.43 11.57
N ALA A 212 -8.08 21.63 11.02
CA ALA A 212 -8.91 21.79 9.84
C ALA A 212 -8.10 21.55 8.55
N SER A 213 -6.87 22.08 8.49
CA SER A 213 -5.96 21.88 7.37
C SER A 213 -4.50 22.12 7.78
N PHE A 214 -3.58 21.62 6.96
CA PHE A 214 -2.16 21.96 7.10
C PHE A 214 -1.47 21.94 5.73
N THR A 215 -0.37 22.69 5.63
CA THR A 215 0.44 22.73 4.40
C THR A 215 1.86 22.27 4.68
N VAL A 216 2.32 21.29 3.90
CA VAL A 216 3.69 20.81 3.85
C VAL A 216 4.44 21.66 2.83
N PRO A 217 5.42 22.49 3.24
CA PRO A 217 6.05 23.47 2.38
C PRO A 217 7.21 22.84 1.58
N PHE A 218 6.91 21.90 0.69
CA PHE A 218 7.88 21.46 -0.28
C PHE A 218 8.31 22.60 -1.21
N PRO A 219 9.53 22.55 -1.78
CA PRO A 219 10.06 23.63 -2.58
C PRO A 219 9.20 24.03 -3.77
N SER A 220 9.31 25.30 -4.19
CA SER A 220 8.67 25.82 -5.39
C SER A 220 7.13 25.65 -5.36
N ILE A 221 6.54 25.11 -6.41
CA ILE A 221 5.10 24.88 -6.57
C ILE A 221 4.60 23.59 -5.89
N TYR A 222 5.49 22.80 -5.27
CA TYR A 222 5.18 21.49 -4.71
C TYR A 222 4.64 21.53 -3.28
N ALA A 223 4.36 22.72 -2.73
CA ALA A 223 3.65 22.79 -1.45
C ALA A 223 2.31 22.04 -1.51
N VAL A 224 2.11 21.13 -0.58
CA VAL A 224 0.91 20.30 -0.50
C VAL A 224 0.04 20.76 0.64
N THR A 225 -1.24 21.00 0.37
CA THR A 225 -2.24 21.27 1.41
C THR A 225 -3.13 20.04 1.61
N TRP A 226 -3.29 19.66 2.86
CA TRP A 226 -4.17 18.60 3.34
C TRP A 226 -5.32 19.22 4.13
N THR A 227 -6.56 18.94 3.74
CA THR A 227 -7.77 19.46 4.39
C THR A 227 -8.56 18.29 4.97
N TRP A 228 -8.97 18.39 6.23
CA TRP A 228 -9.76 17.35 6.88
C TRP A 228 -11.18 17.32 6.32
N ASP A 229 -11.61 16.19 5.83
CA ASP A 229 -13.02 15.91 5.53
C ASP A 229 -13.61 14.98 6.59
N ALA A 230 -14.47 15.58 7.45
CA ALA A 230 -15.13 14.85 8.52
C ALA A 230 -16.16 13.82 8.01
N LYS A 231 -16.65 13.93 6.78
CA LYS A 231 -17.63 12.99 6.20
C LYS A 231 -16.98 11.67 5.80
N THR A 232 -15.79 11.75 5.24
CA THR A 232 -15.01 10.58 4.82
C THR A 232 -13.99 10.15 5.88
N ALA A 233 -13.81 10.96 6.93
CA ALA A 233 -12.79 10.78 7.96
C ALA A 233 -11.37 10.62 7.36
N SER A 234 -11.03 11.46 6.40
CA SER A 234 -9.78 11.44 5.64
C SER A 234 -9.23 12.83 5.32
N TRP A 235 -8.01 12.90 4.82
CA TRP A 235 -7.29 14.13 4.51
C TRP A 235 -7.26 14.36 3.00
N ASP A 236 -8.00 15.34 2.51
CA ASP A 236 -8.09 15.70 1.10
C ASP A 236 -6.83 16.40 0.60
N ARG A 237 -6.16 15.81 -0.40
CA ARG A 237 -4.93 16.34 -0.98
C ARG A 237 -5.20 17.43 -2.00
N THR A 238 -4.53 18.59 -1.85
CA THR A 238 -4.48 19.67 -2.83
C THR A 238 -3.03 19.94 -3.22
N LEU A 239 -2.74 19.93 -4.51
CA LEU A 239 -1.42 20.21 -5.07
C LEU A 239 -1.57 21.11 -6.29
N PHE A 240 -0.62 22.02 -6.53
CA PHE A 240 -0.68 23.03 -7.60
C PHE A 240 -1.96 23.90 -7.54
N GLY A 241 -2.48 24.12 -6.31
CA GLY A 241 -3.74 24.86 -6.10
C GLY A 241 -5.00 24.11 -6.56
N GLN A 242 -4.90 22.83 -6.92
CA GLN A 242 -6.01 22.02 -7.41
C GLN A 242 -6.21 20.75 -6.56
N PRO A 243 -7.46 20.29 -6.42
CA PRO A 243 -7.76 18.97 -5.87
C PRO A 243 -7.02 17.87 -6.63
N VAL A 244 -6.32 16.97 -5.93
CA VAL A 244 -5.69 15.82 -6.57
C VAL A 244 -6.72 14.72 -6.76
N ILE A 245 -7.09 14.50 -8.04
CA ILE A 245 -8.04 13.47 -8.46
C ILE A 245 -7.29 12.50 -9.36
N THR A 246 -7.42 11.20 -9.09
CA THR A 246 -6.78 10.16 -9.91
C THR A 246 -7.47 10.01 -11.27
N GLY A 247 -6.84 9.31 -12.20
CA GLY A 247 -7.43 9.02 -13.50
C GLY A 247 -8.70 8.17 -13.47
N THR A 248 -9.04 7.60 -12.31
CA THR A 248 -10.32 6.91 -12.04
C THR A 248 -11.41 7.87 -11.58
N GLY A 249 -11.10 9.16 -11.37
CA GLY A 249 -12.04 10.15 -10.85
C GLY A 249 -12.13 10.19 -9.32
N VAL A 250 -11.31 9.41 -8.61
CA VAL A 250 -11.30 9.33 -7.15
C VAL A 250 -10.36 10.38 -6.57
N ARG A 251 -10.81 11.09 -5.52
CA ARG A 251 -10.01 12.03 -4.74
C ARG A 251 -8.89 11.29 -4.00
N VAL A 252 -7.68 11.82 -4.00
CA VAL A 252 -6.61 11.32 -3.12
C VAL A 252 -6.89 11.83 -1.72
N SER A 253 -7.29 10.92 -0.83
CA SER A 253 -7.77 11.19 0.53
C SER A 253 -7.35 10.09 1.51
N PRO A 254 -6.07 10.03 1.94
CA PRO A 254 -5.63 9.05 2.92
C PRO A 254 -6.24 9.30 4.30
N VAL A 255 -6.31 8.24 5.11
CA VAL A 255 -6.79 8.31 6.50
C VAL A 255 -5.75 8.96 7.41
N ASN A 256 -4.47 8.76 7.10
CA ASN A 256 -3.35 9.31 7.86
C ASN A 256 -2.40 10.08 6.95
N VAL A 257 -1.88 11.19 7.44
CA VAL A 257 -0.70 11.86 6.88
C VAL A 257 0.36 11.98 7.97
N LEU A 258 1.54 11.45 7.68
CA LEU A 258 2.69 11.44 8.59
C LEU A 258 3.77 12.37 8.01
N VAL A 259 4.05 13.47 8.65
CA VAL A 259 5.13 14.38 8.23
C VAL A 259 6.38 14.06 9.03
N MET A 260 7.42 13.60 8.34
CA MET A 260 8.73 13.27 8.91
C MET A 260 9.74 14.34 8.53
N TRP A 261 10.37 15.00 9.51
CA TRP A 261 11.51 15.84 9.24
C TRP A 261 12.77 14.99 9.08
N VAL A 262 13.39 15.10 7.92
CA VAL A 262 14.56 14.33 7.54
C VAL A 262 15.64 15.21 6.93
N ASP A 263 16.90 14.83 7.09
CA ASP A 263 17.99 15.52 6.42
C ASP A 263 18.09 15.10 4.96
N TYR A 264 18.32 16.08 4.10
CA TYR A 264 18.62 15.82 2.69
C TYR A 264 20.12 15.89 2.46
N VAL A 265 20.70 14.72 2.19
CA VAL A 265 22.12 14.57 1.88
C VAL A 265 22.44 15.30 0.58
N ASN A 266 23.59 15.95 0.51
CA ASN A 266 24.05 16.80 -0.60
C ASN A 266 23.20 18.06 -0.86
N GLY A 267 22.30 18.42 0.08
CA GLY A 267 21.45 19.61 -0.01
C GLY A 267 20.13 19.36 -0.76
N VAL A 268 19.12 20.10 -0.33
CA VAL A 268 17.74 19.97 -0.86
C VAL A 268 17.70 20.32 -2.35
N GLY A 269 17.14 19.41 -3.17
CA GLY A 269 16.91 19.63 -4.59
C GLY A 269 18.14 19.63 -5.49
N THR A 270 19.34 19.36 -4.98
CA THR A 270 20.53 19.18 -5.81
C THR A 270 20.44 17.93 -6.68
N PHE A 271 21.33 17.77 -7.66
CA PHE A 271 21.29 16.64 -8.59
C PHE A 271 21.39 15.27 -7.89
N THR A 272 22.18 15.19 -6.81
CA THR A 272 22.39 13.95 -6.02
C THR A 272 21.68 13.97 -4.68
N SER A 273 20.74 14.89 -4.46
CA SER A 273 19.94 15.01 -3.25
C SER A 273 19.11 13.74 -2.98
N TYR A 274 19.06 13.32 -1.73
CA TYR A 274 18.15 12.28 -1.26
C TYR A 274 17.83 12.44 0.22
N ALA A 275 16.65 12.03 0.63
CA ALA A 275 16.23 12.00 2.02
C ALA A 275 16.96 10.89 2.78
N ASN A 276 17.58 11.23 3.92
CA ASN A 276 18.22 10.26 4.80
C ASN A 276 17.21 9.75 5.83
N LEU A 277 16.90 8.46 5.76
CA LEU A 277 15.97 7.78 6.68
C LEU A 277 16.69 6.94 7.74
N LEU A 278 17.97 7.19 8.00
CA LEU A 278 18.72 6.65 9.12
C LEU A 278 18.85 7.70 10.23
N GLY A 279 18.89 7.26 11.49
CA GLY A 279 18.97 8.17 12.64
C GLY A 279 17.62 8.48 13.24
N SER A 280 17.32 9.74 13.50
CA SER A 280 16.06 10.13 14.14
C SER A 280 15.71 11.59 13.86
N GLY A 281 14.43 11.92 14.01
CA GLY A 281 13.93 13.28 13.85
C GLY A 281 12.52 13.45 14.40
N PRO A 282 11.99 14.68 14.34
CA PRO A 282 10.59 14.94 14.66
C PRO A 282 9.67 14.26 13.66
N VAL A 283 8.45 13.96 14.12
CA VAL A 283 7.35 13.50 13.29
C VAL A 283 6.04 14.07 13.81
N THR A 284 5.14 14.45 12.91
CA THR A 284 3.76 14.79 13.25
C THR A 284 2.82 13.88 12.47
N LEU A 285 1.94 13.20 13.19
CA LEU A 285 0.86 12.40 12.63
C LEU A 285 -0.42 13.23 12.59
N PHE A 286 -1.02 13.35 11.41
CA PHE A 286 -2.37 13.85 11.19
C PHE A 286 -3.30 12.67 10.96
N SER A 287 -4.23 12.45 11.89
CA SER A 287 -5.14 11.31 11.87
C SER A 287 -6.43 11.66 12.59
N ALA A 288 -7.58 11.23 12.08
CA ALA A 288 -8.90 11.50 12.65
C ALA A 288 -9.16 12.99 12.94
N GLY A 289 -8.72 13.90 12.07
CA GLY A 289 -8.88 15.35 12.23
C GLY A 289 -8.05 15.97 13.34
N LYS A 290 -7.00 15.31 13.80
CA LYS A 290 -6.14 15.75 14.89
C LYS A 290 -4.67 15.64 14.54
N GLU A 291 -3.82 16.41 15.22
CA GLU A 291 -2.38 16.25 15.17
C GLU A 291 -1.83 15.58 16.43
N VAL A 292 -0.84 14.72 16.24
CA VAL A 292 -0.08 14.07 17.31
C VAL A 292 1.40 14.18 17.03
N GLN A 293 2.12 14.90 17.85
CA GLN A 293 3.56 15.09 17.74
C GLN A 293 4.33 13.89 18.32
N GLY A 294 5.50 13.63 17.75
CA GLY A 294 6.35 12.54 18.17
C GLY A 294 7.75 12.59 17.58
N THR A 295 8.41 11.46 17.63
CA THR A 295 9.73 11.25 17.04
C THR A 295 9.73 9.98 16.19
N TRP A 296 10.46 10.00 15.09
CA TRP A 296 10.84 8.79 14.37
C TRP A 296 12.30 8.45 14.66
N SER A 297 12.63 7.18 14.59
CA SER A 297 14.04 6.72 14.70
C SER A 297 14.24 5.44 13.90
N ARG A 298 15.44 5.28 13.33
CA ARG A 298 15.89 4.07 12.66
C ARG A 298 17.34 3.80 13.02
N GLY A 299 17.66 2.54 13.29
CA GLY A 299 19.04 2.11 13.53
C GLY A 299 19.94 2.30 12.29
N PRO A 300 21.23 1.94 12.41
CA PRO A 300 22.20 2.16 11.34
C PRO A 300 22.03 1.23 10.14
N SER A 301 21.25 0.16 10.27
CA SER A 301 21.02 -0.78 9.17
C SER A 301 19.78 -0.38 8.36
N LEU A 302 19.86 -0.51 7.04
CA LEU A 302 18.71 -0.33 6.15
C LEU A 302 17.62 -1.39 6.37
N SER A 303 17.95 -2.52 6.99
CA SER A 303 16.97 -3.55 7.39
C SER A 303 16.21 -3.20 8.67
N ASP A 304 16.70 -2.23 9.46
CA ASP A 304 16.01 -1.82 10.67
C ASP A 304 14.69 -1.12 10.32
N PRO A 305 13.59 -1.40 11.02
CA PRO A 305 12.34 -0.68 10.82
C PRO A 305 12.46 0.75 11.33
N ILE A 306 11.70 1.65 10.73
CA ILE A 306 11.48 2.97 11.33
C ILE A 306 10.50 2.80 12.49
N VAL A 307 10.88 3.33 13.65
CA VAL A 307 10.06 3.31 14.87
C VAL A 307 9.49 4.69 15.10
N TYR A 308 8.19 4.77 15.32
CA TYR A 308 7.48 6.02 15.60
C TYR A 308 6.98 6.04 17.03
N LYS A 309 7.32 7.09 17.79
CA LYS A 309 6.90 7.27 19.17
C LYS A 309 6.26 8.64 19.37
N SER A 310 5.20 8.70 20.16
CA SER A 310 4.62 9.96 20.62
C SER A 310 5.57 10.67 21.59
N VAL A 311 5.31 11.93 21.91
CA VAL A 311 6.07 12.69 22.93
C VAL A 311 6.10 12.02 24.30
N SER A 312 5.13 11.16 24.62
CA SER A 312 5.13 10.35 25.85
C SER A 312 5.97 9.07 25.77
N GLY A 313 6.67 8.81 24.65
CA GLY A 313 7.49 7.63 24.42
C GLY A 313 6.71 6.35 24.05
N LYS A 314 5.39 6.39 24.01
CA LYS A 314 4.54 5.29 23.57
C LYS A 314 4.56 5.17 22.03
N PRO A 315 4.26 3.99 21.46
CA PRO A 315 4.09 3.86 20.03
C PRO A 315 3.11 4.89 19.48
N LEU A 316 3.47 5.56 18.39
CA LEU A 316 2.57 6.46 17.66
C LEU A 316 1.65 5.60 16.79
N ALA A 317 0.44 5.34 17.30
CA ALA A 317 -0.51 4.42 16.67
C ALA A 317 -1.40 5.15 15.66
N LEU A 318 -1.38 4.69 14.42
CA LEU A 318 -2.16 5.21 13.29
C LEU A 318 -3.58 4.64 13.29
N THR A 319 -4.51 5.35 12.68
CA THR A 319 -5.83 4.79 12.32
C THR A 319 -5.65 3.75 11.21
N PRO A 320 -6.26 2.56 11.28
CA PRO A 320 -6.25 1.64 10.15
C PRO A 320 -6.74 2.30 8.86
N GLY A 321 -5.99 2.16 7.78
CA GLY A 321 -6.27 2.75 6.48
C GLY A 321 -5.01 3.20 5.74
N GLN A 322 -5.20 3.83 4.56
CA GLN A 322 -4.12 4.37 3.77
C GLN A 322 -3.33 5.43 4.54
N THR A 323 -2.00 5.38 4.41
CA THR A 323 -1.09 6.35 5.03
C THR A 323 -0.22 7.04 3.97
N TRP A 324 -0.16 8.37 4.04
CA TRP A 324 0.79 9.18 3.28
C TRP A 324 1.92 9.64 4.18
N VAL A 325 3.16 9.54 3.70
CA VAL A 325 4.39 9.93 4.44
C VAL A 325 5.11 11.02 3.67
N GLU A 326 5.14 12.21 4.25
CA GLU A 326 5.79 13.39 3.69
C GLU A 326 7.20 13.51 4.25
N LEU A 327 8.23 13.35 3.42
CA LEU A 327 9.63 13.48 3.82
C LEU A 327 10.05 14.95 3.68
N LEU A 328 9.78 15.73 4.73
CA LEU A 328 10.04 17.16 4.77
C LEU A 328 11.47 17.42 5.24
N ASN A 329 12.18 18.36 4.61
CA ASN A 329 13.53 18.70 5.03
C ASN A 329 13.58 19.36 6.41
N THR A 330 14.60 18.98 7.20
CA THR A 330 14.87 19.59 8.51
C THR A 330 14.96 21.12 8.40
N GLY A 331 14.30 21.82 9.32
CA GLY A 331 14.21 23.30 9.35
C GLY A 331 12.99 23.89 8.62
N ALA A 332 12.29 23.12 7.79
CA ALA A 332 11.03 23.56 7.22
C ALA A 332 9.90 23.55 8.27
N VAL A 333 8.98 24.51 8.18
CA VAL A 333 7.92 24.72 9.15
C VAL A 333 6.57 24.50 8.51
N LEU A 334 5.77 23.60 9.10
CA LEU A 334 4.38 23.37 8.70
C LEU A 334 3.53 24.60 8.99
N SER A 335 2.58 24.89 8.10
CA SER A 335 1.46 25.80 8.40
C SER A 335 0.26 24.94 8.79
N VAL A 336 -0.23 25.08 10.03
CA VAL A 336 -1.36 24.30 10.56
C VAL A 336 -2.50 25.27 10.90
N GLN A 337 -3.73 24.90 10.52
CA GLN A 337 -4.96 25.60 10.83
C GLN A 337 -5.80 24.71 11.77
N HIS A 338 -6.04 25.22 12.96
CA HIS A 338 -6.84 24.56 14.00
C HIS A 338 -8.30 24.91 13.91
#